data_9f614f656349bac76919ae1246bb620d
#
_entry.id   9f614f656349bac76919ae1246bb620d
#
_cell.length_a   1.000
_cell.length_b   1.000
_cell.length_c   1.000
_cell.angle_alpha   90.00
_cell.angle_beta   90.00
_cell.angle_gamma   90.00
#
_symmetry.space_group_name_H-M   'P 1'
#
loop_
_entity.id
_entity.type
_entity.pdbx_description
1 polymer ?
#
loop_
_entity_poly.entity_id
_entity_poly.type
_entity_poly.pdbx_seq_one_letter_code
_entity_poly.pdbx_strand_id
1 'polypeptide(L)'
;MLPMRPELLKGHLDALLLAVLEPGPQHGYAVIESLRSGSDGALHLPTGTVYPALHRLERAGLIASDWQTVGGRRRRAYHLTQAGHITLSEHRALWDQFSTAVTALLKRRTWPATA
;
A
#
# COMPACT_ATOMS: atom_id res chain seq x y z
N MET A 1 -16.50 10.26 0.59
CA MET A 1 -15.76 9.55 1.65
C MET A 1 -14.61 10.42 2.12
N LEU A 2 -14.43 10.53 3.42
CA LEU A 2 -13.33 11.29 3.98
C LEU A 2 -12.02 10.51 3.83
N PRO A 3 -10.89 11.20 3.55
CA PRO A 3 -9.60 10.55 3.54
C PRO A 3 -9.30 9.86 4.87
N MET A 4 -8.60 8.76 4.78
CA MET A 4 -8.22 7.99 5.96
C MET A 4 -7.18 8.76 6.79
N ARG A 5 -7.30 8.71 8.10
CA ARG A 5 -6.33 9.36 8.99
C ARG A 5 -4.97 8.68 8.90
N PRO A 6 -3.86 9.44 8.97
CA PRO A 6 -2.52 8.85 8.89
C PRO A 6 -2.26 7.76 9.93
N GLU A 7 -2.86 7.85 11.11
CA GLU A 7 -2.68 6.85 12.16
C GLU A 7 -3.16 5.47 11.75
N LEU A 8 -4.17 5.40 10.89
CA LEU A 8 -4.71 4.13 10.40
C LEU A 8 -3.77 3.46 9.39
N LEU A 9 -2.84 4.22 8.79
CA LEU A 9 -1.88 3.70 7.84
C LEU A 9 -0.63 3.14 8.51
N LYS A 10 -0.42 3.44 9.77
CA LYS A 10 0.79 3.03 10.47
C LYS A 10 0.91 1.51 10.46
N GLY A 11 2.03 1.02 9.96
CA GLY A 11 2.28 -0.40 9.82
C GLY A 11 1.71 -1.02 8.55
N HIS A 12 0.99 -0.26 7.71
CA HIS A 12 0.34 -0.80 6.51
C HIS A 12 0.82 -0.15 5.21
N LEU A 13 1.41 1.03 5.27
CA LEU A 13 1.78 1.78 4.07
C LEU A 13 2.69 0.99 3.14
N ASP A 14 3.69 0.33 3.69
CA ASP A 14 4.65 -0.44 2.88
C ASP A 14 3.94 -1.51 2.05
N ALA A 15 3.03 -2.26 2.67
CA ALA A 15 2.27 -3.30 1.96
C ALA A 15 1.38 -2.70 0.87
N LEU A 16 0.77 -1.54 1.13
CA LEU A 16 -0.07 -0.86 0.15
C LEU A 16 0.75 -0.41 -1.06
N LEU A 17 1.95 0.11 -0.83
CA LEU A 17 2.85 0.48 -1.92
C LEU A 17 3.29 -0.73 -2.73
N LEU A 18 3.63 -1.83 -2.07
CA LEU A 18 3.96 -3.06 -2.76
C LEU A 18 2.78 -3.56 -3.60
N ALA A 19 1.57 -3.48 -3.06
CA ALA A 19 0.37 -3.95 -3.75
C ALA A 19 0.10 -3.16 -5.05
N VAL A 20 0.24 -1.83 -5.01
CA VAL A 20 -0.02 -1.03 -6.22
C VAL A 20 1.06 -1.20 -7.28
N LEU A 21 2.26 -1.67 -6.91
CA LEU A 21 3.34 -1.95 -7.85
C LEU A 21 3.27 -3.35 -8.44
N GLU A 22 2.43 -4.22 -7.90
CA GLU A 22 2.37 -5.62 -8.36
C GLU A 22 2.03 -5.77 -9.85
N PRO A 23 1.08 -4.99 -10.42
CA PRO A 23 0.76 -5.12 -11.85
C PRO A 23 1.91 -4.75 -12.79
N GLY A 24 2.84 -3.92 -12.36
CA GLY A 24 3.98 -3.52 -13.20
C GLY A 24 4.64 -2.23 -12.72
N PRO A 25 5.70 -1.81 -13.39
CA PRO A 25 6.45 -0.61 -13.00
C PRO A 25 5.60 0.66 -13.07
N GLN A 26 5.81 1.55 -12.10
CA GLN A 26 5.14 2.85 -12.04
C GLN A 26 6.08 3.90 -11.50
N HIS A 27 6.00 5.12 -12.04
CA HIS A 27 6.70 6.26 -11.43
C HIS A 27 5.89 6.80 -10.25
N GLY A 28 6.54 7.60 -9.39
CA GLY A 28 5.99 8.00 -8.08
C GLY A 28 4.60 8.62 -8.15
N TYR A 29 4.33 9.50 -9.12
CA TYR A 29 3.00 10.09 -9.26
C TYR A 29 1.93 9.05 -9.62
N ALA A 30 2.29 8.08 -10.45
CA ALA A 30 1.36 6.99 -10.79
C ALA A 30 1.08 6.13 -9.57
N VAL A 31 2.05 5.93 -8.70
CA VAL A 31 1.85 5.21 -7.43
C VAL A 31 0.83 5.94 -6.56
N ILE A 32 0.99 7.27 -6.41
CA ILE A 32 0.05 8.10 -5.64
C ILE A 32 -1.36 7.98 -6.22
N GLU A 33 -1.49 8.08 -7.55
CA GLU A 33 -2.78 7.97 -8.22
C GLU A 33 -3.38 6.57 -8.08
N SER A 34 -2.55 5.52 -8.14
CA SER A 34 -3.01 4.14 -7.95
C SER A 34 -3.54 3.90 -6.54
N LEU A 35 -2.89 4.47 -5.53
CA LEU A 35 -3.38 4.41 -4.15
C LEU A 35 -4.74 5.10 -4.03
N ARG A 36 -4.88 6.27 -4.63
CA ARG A 36 -6.12 7.03 -4.58
C ARG A 36 -7.25 6.31 -5.29
N SER A 37 -7.04 5.94 -6.54
CA SER A 37 -8.09 5.33 -7.36
C SER A 37 -8.45 3.92 -6.89
N GLY A 38 -7.45 3.13 -6.48
CA GLY A 38 -7.67 1.77 -6.00
C GLY A 38 -8.38 1.69 -4.66
N SER A 39 -8.40 2.78 -3.91
CA SER A 39 -9.07 2.86 -2.60
C SER A 39 -10.33 3.73 -2.62
N ASP A 40 -10.85 4.03 -3.80
CA ASP A 40 -12.02 4.91 -3.96
C ASP A 40 -11.83 6.28 -3.27
N GLY A 41 -10.63 6.81 -3.36
CA GLY A 41 -10.29 8.12 -2.80
C GLY A 41 -9.93 8.12 -1.33
N ALA A 42 -10.03 6.98 -0.64
CA ALA A 42 -9.72 6.92 0.80
C ALA A 42 -8.24 7.18 1.10
N LEU A 43 -7.35 6.80 0.18
CA LEU A 43 -5.91 6.91 0.35
C LEU A 43 -5.33 7.96 -0.61
N HIS A 44 -5.62 9.21 -0.32
CA HIS A 44 -5.05 10.34 -1.06
C HIS A 44 -3.84 10.85 -0.28
N LEU A 45 -2.66 10.29 -0.56
CA LEU A 45 -1.45 10.56 0.21
C LEU A 45 -0.57 11.59 -0.50
N PRO A 46 0.08 12.49 0.27
CA PRO A 46 0.96 13.49 -0.32
C PRO A 46 2.31 12.91 -0.72
N THR A 47 3.02 13.62 -1.59
CA THR A 47 4.37 13.24 -2.02
C THR A 47 5.32 13.09 -0.85
N GLY A 48 5.20 13.95 0.16
CA GLY A 48 6.04 13.90 1.36
C GLY A 48 5.88 12.64 2.20
N THR A 49 4.81 11.89 1.98
CA THR A 49 4.59 10.58 2.62
C THR A 49 5.05 9.44 1.71
N VAL A 50 4.71 9.51 0.42
CA VAL A 50 4.92 8.41 -0.52
C VAL A 50 6.39 8.28 -0.94
N TYR A 51 7.04 9.38 -1.32
CA TYR A 51 8.42 9.29 -1.82
C TYR A 51 9.42 8.79 -0.78
N PRO A 52 9.41 9.27 0.48
CA PRO A 52 10.29 8.69 1.49
C PRO A 52 10.04 7.21 1.73
N ALA A 53 8.78 6.76 1.66
CA ALA A 53 8.44 5.36 1.82
C ALA A 53 8.96 4.51 0.65
N LEU A 54 8.85 5.01 -0.59
CA LEU A 54 9.43 4.33 -1.75
C LEU A 54 10.94 4.20 -1.62
N HIS A 55 11.62 5.27 -1.19
CA HIS A 55 13.07 5.23 -0.97
C HIS A 55 13.46 4.22 0.10
N ARG A 56 12.69 4.14 1.18
CA ARG A 56 12.93 3.18 2.25
C ARG A 56 12.75 1.73 1.75
N LEU A 57 11.71 1.47 0.97
CA LEU A 57 11.47 0.15 0.40
C LEU A 57 12.56 -0.25 -0.59
N GLU A 58 13.07 0.71 -1.36
CA GLU A 58 14.17 0.46 -2.29
C GLU A 58 15.44 0.09 -1.52
N ARG A 59 15.76 0.82 -0.46
CA ARG A 59 16.91 0.50 0.39
C ARG A 59 16.79 -0.86 1.06
N ALA A 60 15.55 -1.27 1.36
CA ALA A 60 15.29 -2.58 1.95
C ALA A 60 15.31 -3.72 0.91
N GLY A 61 15.46 -3.40 -0.38
CA GLY A 61 15.51 -4.40 -1.43
C GLY A 61 14.18 -4.99 -1.83
N LEU A 62 13.07 -4.37 -1.42
CA LEU A 62 11.72 -4.85 -1.75
C LEU A 62 11.20 -4.28 -3.07
N ILE A 63 11.71 -3.13 -3.47
CA ILE A 63 11.46 -2.56 -4.79
C ILE A 63 12.80 -2.11 -5.38
N ALA A 64 12.82 -1.97 -6.70
CA ALA A 64 13.94 -1.41 -7.43
C ALA A 64 13.40 -0.34 -8.37
N SER A 65 14.29 0.50 -8.90
CA SER A 65 13.87 1.54 -9.83
C SER A 65 14.84 1.69 -10.97
N ASP A 66 14.30 2.08 -12.11
CA ASP A 66 15.06 2.38 -13.31
C ASP A 66 14.63 3.74 -13.85
N TRP A 67 15.59 4.44 -14.46
CA TRP A 67 15.28 5.67 -15.15
C TRP A 67 14.59 5.36 -16.47
N GLN A 68 13.50 6.07 -16.75
CA GLN A 68 12.78 5.99 -18.01
C GLN A 68 12.60 7.40 -18.58
N THR A 69 12.59 7.50 -19.92
CA THR A 69 12.27 8.74 -20.60
C THR A 69 10.84 8.65 -21.12
N VAL A 70 9.97 9.53 -20.65
CA VAL A 70 8.58 9.59 -21.05
C VAL A 70 8.25 11.05 -21.43
N GLY A 71 7.85 11.27 -22.68
CA GLY A 71 7.53 12.60 -23.16
C GLY A 71 8.70 13.58 -23.04
N GLY A 72 9.94 13.14 -23.28
CA GLY A 72 11.14 13.94 -23.18
C GLY A 72 11.64 14.16 -21.76
N ARG A 73 10.96 13.62 -20.75
CA ARG A 73 11.37 13.74 -19.34
C ARG A 73 11.88 12.43 -18.79
N ARG A 74 12.93 12.51 -17.97
CA ARG A 74 13.43 11.35 -17.25
C ARG A 74 12.62 11.19 -15.97
N ARG A 75 12.15 9.96 -15.73
CA ARG A 75 11.40 9.59 -14.53
C ARG A 75 11.92 8.27 -13.97
N ARG A 76 11.86 8.14 -12.67
CA ARG A 76 12.17 6.89 -12.01
C ARG A 76 10.92 6.03 -11.98
N ALA A 77 11.03 4.81 -12.55
CA ALA A 77 9.96 3.82 -12.51
C ALA A 77 10.31 2.76 -11.47
N TYR A 78 9.42 2.56 -10.51
CA TYR A 78 9.60 1.59 -9.43
C TYR A 78 8.88 0.29 -9.76
N HIS A 79 9.47 -0.84 -9.38
CA HIS A 79 8.86 -2.14 -9.58
C HIS A 79 9.23 -3.07 -8.41
N LEU A 80 8.42 -4.12 -8.19
CA LEU A 80 8.72 -5.10 -7.15
C LEU A 80 9.93 -5.93 -7.53
N THR A 81 10.78 -6.21 -6.53
CA THR A 81 11.77 -7.27 -6.62
C THR A 81 11.11 -8.59 -6.24
N GLN A 82 11.82 -9.71 -6.41
CA GLN A 82 11.33 -11.00 -5.93
C GLN A 82 11.05 -10.94 -4.42
N ALA A 83 11.94 -10.33 -3.64
CA ALA A 83 11.73 -10.15 -2.21
C ALA A 83 10.46 -9.33 -1.92
N GLY A 84 10.18 -8.32 -2.76
CA GLY A 84 8.95 -7.53 -2.63
C GLY A 84 7.71 -8.36 -2.88
N HIS A 85 7.71 -9.24 -3.89
CA HIS A 85 6.58 -10.15 -4.14
C HIS A 85 6.35 -11.09 -2.96
N ILE A 86 7.41 -11.64 -2.40
CA ILE A 86 7.31 -12.54 -1.24
C ILE A 86 6.74 -11.80 -0.04
N THR A 87 7.28 -10.62 0.26
CA THR A 87 6.81 -9.80 1.38
C THR A 87 5.35 -9.41 1.23
N LEU A 88 4.92 -9.06 0.02
CA LEU A 88 3.52 -8.73 -0.25
C LEU A 88 2.61 -9.94 0.00
N SER A 89 3.01 -11.11 -0.46
CA SER A 89 2.24 -12.34 -0.25
C SER A 89 2.08 -12.67 1.23
N GLU A 90 3.17 -12.55 1.99
CA GLU A 90 3.14 -12.75 3.44
C GLU A 90 2.21 -11.75 4.13
N HIS A 91 2.29 -10.49 3.73
CA HIS A 91 1.45 -9.46 4.32
C HIS A 91 -0.03 -9.68 4.03
N ARG A 92 -0.35 -10.13 2.81
CA ARG A 92 -1.74 -10.47 2.45
C ARG A 92 -2.28 -11.58 3.35
N ALA A 93 -1.50 -12.61 3.59
CA ALA A 93 -1.91 -13.71 4.45
C ALA A 93 -2.17 -13.25 5.89
N LEU A 94 -1.27 -12.43 6.43
CA LEU A 94 -1.43 -11.87 7.77
C LEU A 94 -2.64 -10.94 7.84
N TRP A 95 -2.84 -10.12 6.83
CA TRP A 95 -4.00 -9.23 6.79
C TRP A 95 -5.31 -9.99 6.72
N ASP A 96 -5.38 -11.04 5.89
CA ASP A 96 -6.59 -11.87 5.80
C ASP A 96 -6.93 -12.48 7.15
N GLN A 97 -5.95 -13.01 7.85
CA GLN A 97 -6.13 -13.59 9.17
C GLN A 97 -6.60 -12.55 10.18
N PHE A 98 -5.92 -11.40 10.22
CA PHE A 98 -6.23 -10.34 11.18
C PHE A 98 -7.60 -9.71 10.89
N SER A 99 -7.87 -9.38 9.64
CA SER A 99 -9.13 -8.72 9.27
C SER A 99 -10.33 -9.63 9.48
N THR A 100 -10.17 -10.94 9.25
CA THR A 100 -11.22 -11.91 9.55
C THR A 100 -11.55 -11.93 11.04
N ALA A 101 -10.52 -11.96 11.88
CA ALA A 101 -10.71 -11.96 13.33
C ALA A 101 -11.36 -10.65 13.81
N VAL A 102 -10.86 -9.51 13.33
CA VAL A 102 -11.40 -8.21 13.70
C VAL A 102 -12.85 -8.07 13.25
N THR A 103 -13.14 -8.46 12.01
CA THR A 103 -14.50 -8.37 11.47
C THR A 103 -15.46 -9.23 12.30
N ALA A 104 -15.05 -10.44 12.65
CA ALA A 104 -15.88 -11.33 13.46
C ALA A 104 -16.23 -10.71 14.81
N LEU A 105 -15.26 -10.03 15.44
CA LEU A 105 -15.48 -9.39 16.74
C LEU A 105 -16.29 -8.11 16.63
N LEU A 106 -15.98 -7.26 15.66
CA LEU A 106 -16.64 -5.96 15.50
C LEU A 106 -18.06 -6.09 14.98
N LYS A 107 -18.36 -7.14 14.22
CA LYS A 107 -19.70 -7.37 13.68
C LYS A 107 -20.58 -8.25 14.54
N ARG A 108 -20.16 -8.61 15.75
CA ARG A 108 -21.03 -9.27 16.70
C ARG A 108 -22.17 -8.32 17.09
N ARG A 109 -23.40 -8.70 16.75
CA ARG A 109 -24.55 -7.85 16.98
C ARG A 109 -25.35 -8.27 18.20
N THR A 110 -25.10 -9.45 18.72
CA THR A 110 -25.93 -10.02 19.78
C THR A 110 -25.40 -9.59 21.12
N TRP A 111 -26.11 -8.72 21.77
CA TRP A 111 -25.90 -8.46 23.19
C TRP A 111 -26.45 -9.64 23.97
N PRO A 112 -25.71 -10.20 24.94
CA PRO A 112 -26.24 -11.30 25.75
C PRO A 112 -27.47 -10.82 26.50
N ALA A 113 -28.63 -11.42 26.20
CA ALA A 113 -29.91 -11.03 26.78
C ALA A 113 -29.97 -11.27 28.29
N THR A 114 -29.10 -12.14 28.78
CA THR A 114 -29.04 -12.51 30.19
C THR A 114 -27.79 -12.04 30.88
N ALA A 115 -27.25 -10.97 30.38
CA ALA A 115 -26.05 -10.39 30.97
C ALA A 115 -26.29 -9.86 32.37
#